data_fd7459dbacb6d4c4204342b19132536b
#
_entry.id   fd7459dbacb6d4c4204342b19132536b
#
_cell.length_a   1.000
_cell.length_b   1.000
_cell.length_c   1.000
_cell.angle_alpha   90.00
_cell.angle_beta   90.00
_cell.angle_gamma   90.00
#
_symmetry.space_group_name_H-M   'P 1'
#
loop_
_entity.id
_entity.type
_entity.pdbx_description
1 polymer ?
#
loop_
_entity_poly.entity_id
_entity_poly.type
_entity_poly.pdbx_seq_one_letter_code
_entity_poly.pdbx_strand_id
1 'polypeptide(L)'
;MIVYLVGSLIAGDFYKLPLTVAFLIASAYAICITPKIPLKERINIFSRGSGNENIMLMVWIFVLAGAFAKIAGQMGAIDATVNLTLRFLPSGMLLPGLFIAACFISLSIGTSVGTVVALTPVAVGIAQQTGTTLPLMVAIVVGGAFFGDNLSFISDTTIVATQTQGCKMSDKFKANIWLALPASILVLIAYIFIGKDVQVPTDIVLLEWYKVIPYMAVLILAIAGVNVLVVLLIGILLAGGIGMTSGSFDLMNALSAMGEGIMGMSELIIVTLLAGGMLALIRHNGGIDYLIRVLTMHIHGKRGAKLTIALLVTLADLCTANNTIALVTVGPMAREIADKYGIDKRLSASLLDTFSCFAQGMIPYGAQLLMAAGLAAITPFDIMGYLYYPMALGAIALLGIFFRYPRKYS
;
A
#
# COMPACT_ATOMS: atom_id res chain seq x y z
N MET A 1 14.57 -9.98 -8.94
CA MET A 1 14.53 -8.86 -7.97
C MET A 1 15.87 -8.61 -7.28
N ILE A 2 16.45 -9.56 -6.53
CA ILE A 2 17.76 -9.35 -5.86
C ILE A 2 18.85 -8.92 -6.86
N VAL A 3 18.98 -9.57 -7.99
CA VAL A 3 19.95 -9.21 -9.05
C VAL A 3 19.69 -7.81 -9.60
N TYR A 4 18.42 -7.46 -9.78
CA TYR A 4 18.01 -6.10 -10.19
C TYR A 4 18.40 -5.06 -9.15
N LEU A 5 18.06 -5.29 -7.87
CA LEU A 5 18.39 -4.38 -6.76
C LEU A 5 19.90 -4.20 -6.59
N VAL A 6 20.65 -5.31 -6.61
CA VAL A 6 22.12 -5.28 -6.52
C VAL A 6 22.73 -4.59 -7.74
N GLY A 7 22.25 -4.89 -8.93
CA GLY A 7 22.71 -4.25 -10.17
C GLY A 7 22.44 -2.74 -10.19
N SER A 8 21.26 -2.31 -9.73
CA SER A 8 20.90 -0.90 -9.61
C SER A 8 21.71 -0.17 -8.56
N LEU A 9 21.97 -0.81 -7.41
CA LEU A 9 22.87 -0.28 -6.37
C LEU A 9 24.31 -0.10 -6.87
N ILE A 10 24.84 -1.10 -7.60
CA ILE A 10 26.21 -1.02 -8.18
C ILE A 10 26.27 0.06 -9.27
N ALA A 11 25.21 0.21 -10.06
CA ALA A 11 25.13 1.22 -11.12
C ALA A 11 24.90 2.64 -10.59
N GLY A 12 24.52 2.80 -9.32
CA GLY A 12 24.17 4.09 -8.71
C GLY A 12 22.94 4.77 -9.35
N ASP A 13 22.18 4.01 -10.15
CA ASP A 13 21.03 4.52 -10.90
C ASP A 13 19.96 3.41 -11.03
N PHE A 14 18.86 3.58 -10.31
CA PHE A 14 17.75 2.62 -10.31
C PHE A 14 16.91 2.65 -11.60
N TYR A 15 17.12 3.64 -12.47
CA TYR A 15 16.38 3.79 -13.73
C TYR A 15 17.11 3.25 -14.97
N LYS A 16 18.36 2.84 -14.86
CA LYS A 16 19.08 2.25 -16.00
C LYS A 16 18.38 1.01 -16.58
N LEU A 17 17.68 0.26 -15.73
CA LEU A 17 16.83 -0.84 -16.16
C LEU A 17 15.39 -0.55 -15.71
N PRO A 18 14.44 -0.30 -16.63
CA PRO A 18 13.04 -0.12 -16.25
C PRO A 18 12.50 -1.33 -15.49
N LEU A 19 11.68 -1.08 -14.47
CA LEU A 19 11.13 -2.14 -13.62
C LEU A 19 10.32 -3.16 -14.46
N THR A 20 9.60 -2.70 -15.47
CA THR A 20 8.88 -3.55 -16.43
C THR A 20 9.79 -4.54 -17.14
N VAL A 21 11.00 -4.13 -17.54
CA VAL A 21 11.98 -5.01 -18.21
C VAL A 21 12.52 -6.05 -17.24
N ALA A 22 12.80 -5.65 -15.98
CA ALA A 22 13.24 -6.60 -14.94
C ALA A 22 12.17 -7.67 -14.68
N PHE A 23 10.89 -7.28 -14.59
CA PHE A 23 9.78 -8.21 -14.43
C PHE A 23 9.55 -9.09 -15.67
N LEU A 24 9.73 -8.56 -16.88
CA LEU A 24 9.63 -9.32 -18.12
C LEU A 24 10.71 -10.41 -18.18
N ILE A 25 11.97 -10.07 -17.89
CA ILE A 25 13.08 -11.04 -17.86
C ILE A 25 12.84 -12.12 -16.80
N ALA A 26 12.41 -11.72 -15.59
CA ALA A 26 12.08 -12.65 -14.53
C ALA A 26 10.92 -13.58 -14.91
N SER A 27 9.90 -13.05 -15.58
CA SER A 27 8.74 -13.82 -16.07
C SER A 27 9.15 -14.83 -17.15
N ALA A 28 9.94 -14.40 -18.13
CA ALA A 28 10.47 -15.28 -19.17
C ALA A 28 11.33 -16.41 -18.55
N TYR A 29 12.20 -16.05 -17.61
CA TYR A 29 13.00 -17.03 -16.89
C TYR A 29 12.11 -18.02 -16.11
N ALA A 30 11.11 -17.55 -15.37
CA ALA A 30 10.19 -18.42 -14.64
C ALA A 30 9.44 -19.41 -15.55
N ILE A 31 8.99 -18.95 -16.72
CA ILE A 31 8.37 -19.82 -17.74
C ILE A 31 9.37 -20.87 -18.24
N CYS A 32 10.62 -20.48 -18.50
CA CYS A 32 11.65 -21.39 -19.03
C CYS A 32 12.03 -22.48 -18.02
N ILE A 33 12.22 -22.14 -16.74
CA ILE A 33 12.68 -23.10 -15.72
C ILE A 33 11.58 -24.01 -15.16
N THR A 34 10.30 -23.72 -15.42
CA THR A 34 9.18 -24.55 -14.94
C THR A 34 9.26 -25.97 -15.57
N PRO A 35 9.46 -27.04 -14.76
CA PRO A 35 9.67 -28.37 -15.28
C PRO A 35 8.36 -29.11 -15.56
N LYS A 36 8.47 -30.28 -16.22
CA LYS A 36 7.46 -31.35 -16.35
C LYS A 36 6.17 -31.01 -17.12
N ILE A 37 6.00 -29.81 -17.64
CA ILE A 37 4.82 -29.43 -18.44
C ILE A 37 5.26 -28.75 -19.74
N PRO A 38 4.48 -28.86 -20.83
CA PRO A 38 4.79 -28.23 -22.11
C PRO A 38 4.71 -26.69 -22.01
N LEU A 39 5.46 -26.01 -22.89
CA LEU A 39 5.53 -24.53 -22.91
C LEU A 39 4.16 -23.90 -22.99
N LYS A 40 3.23 -24.43 -23.77
CA LYS A 40 1.86 -23.96 -23.91
C LYS A 40 1.15 -23.92 -22.54
N GLU A 41 1.33 -24.95 -21.73
CA GLU A 41 0.69 -25.02 -20.40
C GLU A 41 1.33 -24.03 -19.41
N ARG A 42 2.65 -23.85 -19.47
CA ARG A 42 3.35 -22.82 -18.65
C ARG A 42 2.81 -21.43 -18.94
N ILE A 43 2.64 -21.09 -20.24
CA ILE A 43 2.06 -19.82 -20.68
C ILE A 43 0.60 -19.70 -20.21
N ASN A 44 -0.19 -20.78 -20.26
CA ASN A 44 -1.57 -20.77 -19.77
C ASN A 44 -1.65 -20.49 -18.27
N ILE A 45 -0.79 -21.14 -17.46
CA ILE A 45 -0.73 -20.91 -16.01
C ILE A 45 -0.35 -19.45 -15.73
N PHE A 46 0.67 -18.94 -16.41
CA PHE A 46 1.11 -17.55 -16.30
C PHE A 46 -0.05 -16.60 -16.65
N SER A 47 -0.71 -16.79 -17.79
CA SER A 47 -1.80 -15.94 -18.27
C SER A 47 -3.01 -15.94 -17.31
N ARG A 48 -3.37 -17.11 -16.77
CA ARG A 48 -4.43 -17.21 -15.74
C ARG A 48 -4.03 -16.48 -14.45
N GLY A 49 -2.74 -16.52 -14.07
CA GLY A 49 -2.22 -15.76 -12.95
C GLY A 49 -2.31 -14.26 -13.16
N SER A 50 -1.90 -13.78 -14.33
CA SER A 50 -2.03 -12.36 -14.73
C SER A 50 -3.48 -11.90 -14.77
N GLY A 51 -4.42 -12.75 -15.21
CA GLY A 51 -5.86 -12.47 -15.25
C GLY A 51 -6.61 -12.82 -13.96
N ASN A 52 -5.91 -13.05 -12.86
CA ASN A 52 -6.56 -13.31 -11.58
C ASN A 52 -7.42 -12.12 -11.13
N GLU A 53 -8.55 -12.41 -10.50
CA GLU A 53 -9.54 -11.40 -10.09
C GLU A 53 -8.93 -10.25 -9.27
N ASN A 54 -8.06 -10.55 -8.31
CA ASN A 54 -7.39 -9.53 -7.50
C ASN A 54 -6.41 -8.68 -8.32
N ILE A 55 -5.69 -9.30 -9.26
CA ILE A 55 -4.79 -8.58 -10.17
C ILE A 55 -5.60 -7.65 -11.08
N MET A 56 -6.71 -8.13 -11.63
CA MET A 56 -7.59 -7.32 -12.49
C MET A 56 -8.25 -6.18 -11.72
N LEU A 57 -8.62 -6.40 -10.46
CA LEU A 57 -9.11 -5.32 -9.59
C LEU A 57 -8.06 -4.19 -9.43
N MET A 58 -6.80 -4.55 -9.21
CA MET A 58 -5.71 -3.56 -9.14
C MET A 58 -5.55 -2.79 -10.46
N VAL A 59 -5.61 -3.48 -11.59
CA VAL A 59 -5.55 -2.84 -12.93
C VAL A 59 -6.68 -1.82 -13.08
N TRP A 60 -7.92 -2.17 -12.70
CA TRP A 60 -9.05 -1.23 -12.73
C TRP A 60 -8.82 -0.01 -11.82
N ILE A 61 -8.28 -0.22 -10.62
CA ILE A 61 -7.95 0.88 -9.71
C ILE A 61 -6.90 1.81 -10.33
N PHE A 62 -5.83 1.26 -10.92
CA PHE A 62 -4.80 2.07 -11.58
C PHE A 62 -5.37 2.90 -12.74
N VAL A 63 -6.19 2.30 -13.60
CA VAL A 63 -6.83 2.98 -14.72
C VAL A 63 -7.69 4.15 -14.24
N LEU A 64 -8.59 3.90 -13.28
CA LEU A 64 -9.52 4.92 -12.79
C LEU A 64 -8.81 5.98 -11.93
N ALA A 65 -7.82 5.61 -11.13
CA ALA A 65 -7.06 6.55 -10.32
C ALA A 65 -6.21 7.49 -11.17
N GLY A 66 -5.58 6.98 -12.22
CA GLY A 66 -4.84 7.80 -13.19
C GLY A 66 -5.75 8.81 -13.89
N ALA A 67 -6.90 8.34 -14.40
CA ALA A 67 -7.90 9.20 -15.02
C ALA A 67 -8.41 10.28 -14.07
N PHE A 68 -8.77 9.90 -12.82
CA PHE A 68 -9.25 10.84 -11.80
C PHE A 68 -8.18 11.88 -11.44
N ALA A 69 -6.95 11.46 -11.18
CA ALA A 69 -5.87 12.37 -10.78
C ALA A 69 -5.59 13.44 -11.83
N LYS A 70 -5.58 13.06 -13.12
CA LYS A 70 -5.34 14.01 -14.21
C LYS A 70 -6.50 14.98 -14.43
N ILE A 71 -7.74 14.50 -14.48
CA ILE A 71 -8.90 15.38 -14.70
C ILE A 71 -9.13 16.30 -13.51
N ALA A 72 -8.96 15.82 -12.27
CA ALA A 72 -9.05 16.61 -11.06
C ALA A 72 -7.92 17.65 -10.98
N GLY A 73 -6.71 17.29 -11.40
CA GLY A 73 -5.57 18.21 -11.49
C GLY A 73 -5.83 19.34 -12.47
N GLN A 74 -6.28 19.03 -13.70
CA GLN A 74 -6.60 20.06 -14.72
C GLN A 74 -7.75 20.98 -14.30
N MET A 75 -8.73 20.47 -13.55
CA MET A 75 -9.80 21.30 -12.99
C MET A 75 -9.29 22.25 -11.89
N GLY A 76 -8.10 21.99 -11.31
CA GLY A 76 -7.56 22.72 -10.17
C GLY A 76 -8.08 22.22 -8.81
N ALA A 77 -8.63 21.01 -8.76
CA ALA A 77 -9.15 20.42 -7.53
C ALA A 77 -8.05 20.11 -6.51
N ILE A 78 -6.85 19.73 -7.00
CA ILE A 78 -5.68 19.48 -6.15
C ILE A 78 -5.29 20.78 -5.45
N ASP A 79 -5.07 21.86 -6.22
CA ASP A 79 -4.67 23.16 -5.68
C ASP A 79 -5.69 23.72 -4.70
N ALA A 80 -6.98 23.63 -5.01
CA ALA A 80 -8.05 24.06 -4.14
C ALA A 80 -8.06 23.28 -2.80
N THR A 81 -7.86 21.95 -2.87
CA THR A 81 -7.81 21.08 -1.69
C THR A 81 -6.57 21.36 -0.84
N VAL A 82 -5.43 21.58 -1.49
CA VAL A 82 -4.16 21.95 -0.83
C VAL A 82 -4.31 23.31 -0.14
N ASN A 83 -4.81 24.34 -0.84
CA ASN A 83 -5.03 25.67 -0.28
C ASN A 83 -5.98 25.63 0.93
N LEU A 84 -7.06 24.83 0.85
CA LEU A 84 -7.94 24.59 1.97
C LEU A 84 -7.20 23.98 3.17
N THR A 85 -6.39 22.96 2.93
CA THR A 85 -5.60 22.26 3.96
C THR A 85 -4.61 23.21 4.61
N LEU A 86 -3.84 23.96 3.83
CA LEU A 86 -2.84 24.92 4.32
C LEU A 86 -3.45 26.08 5.12
N ARG A 87 -4.69 26.45 4.82
CA ARG A 87 -5.40 27.49 5.58
C ARG A 87 -5.81 27.06 6.99
N PHE A 88 -6.09 25.78 7.20
CA PHE A 88 -6.56 25.27 8.49
C PHE A 88 -5.46 24.63 9.34
N LEU A 89 -4.37 24.14 8.73
CA LEU A 89 -3.28 23.51 9.45
C LEU A 89 -2.11 24.48 9.67
N PRO A 90 -1.66 24.69 10.92
CA PRO A 90 -0.44 25.43 11.20
C PRO A 90 0.77 24.77 10.51
N SER A 91 1.76 25.58 10.09
CA SER A 91 2.94 25.12 9.34
C SER A 91 3.65 23.92 9.96
N GLY A 92 3.93 23.97 11.26
CA GLY A 92 4.59 22.86 11.97
C GLY A 92 3.74 21.60 12.15
N MET A 93 2.44 21.65 11.81
CA MET A 93 1.49 20.52 11.94
C MET A 93 1.10 19.90 10.61
N LEU A 94 1.71 20.29 9.49
CA LEU A 94 1.37 19.74 8.18
C LEU A 94 1.70 18.26 8.05
N LEU A 95 2.92 17.87 8.41
CA LEU A 95 3.35 16.48 8.33
C LEU A 95 2.55 15.58 9.29
N PRO A 96 2.49 15.90 10.60
CA PRO A 96 1.69 15.11 11.53
C PRO A 96 0.20 15.11 11.20
N GLY A 97 -0.34 16.24 10.73
CA GLY A 97 -1.74 16.35 10.32
C GLY A 97 -2.08 15.46 9.12
N LEU A 98 -1.22 15.43 8.10
CA LEU A 98 -1.38 14.54 6.96
C LEU A 98 -1.32 13.07 7.38
N PHE A 99 -0.41 12.71 8.29
CA PHE A 99 -0.32 11.34 8.82
C PHE A 99 -1.60 10.95 9.57
N ILE A 100 -2.09 11.81 10.48
CA ILE A 100 -3.33 11.56 11.22
C ILE A 100 -4.53 11.44 10.27
N ALA A 101 -4.62 12.30 9.27
CA ALA A 101 -5.68 12.23 8.26
C ALA A 101 -5.63 10.90 7.49
N ALA A 102 -4.44 10.48 7.06
CA ALA A 102 -4.26 9.20 6.37
C ALA A 102 -4.62 8.01 7.27
N CYS A 103 -4.22 8.03 8.55
CA CYS A 103 -4.59 7.03 9.55
C CYS A 103 -6.12 6.93 9.70
N PHE A 104 -6.78 8.07 9.88
CA PHE A 104 -8.24 8.12 10.09
C PHE A 104 -9.01 7.64 8.87
N ILE A 105 -8.63 8.11 7.68
CA ILE A 105 -9.27 7.73 6.42
C ILE A 105 -9.10 6.24 6.18
N SER A 106 -7.89 5.71 6.35
CA SER A 106 -7.61 4.27 6.15
C SER A 106 -8.36 3.38 7.14
N LEU A 107 -8.46 3.78 8.42
CA LEU A 107 -9.28 3.09 9.40
C LEU A 107 -10.77 3.04 8.99
N SER A 108 -11.26 4.13 8.40
CA SER A 108 -12.66 4.28 8.03
C SER A 108 -13.02 3.54 6.74
N ILE A 109 -12.12 3.59 5.74
CA ILE A 109 -12.29 2.90 4.44
C ILE A 109 -12.04 1.41 4.56
N GLY A 110 -11.09 1.01 5.43
CA GLY A 110 -10.63 -0.38 5.54
C GLY A 110 -9.74 -0.85 4.39
N THR A 111 -9.15 0.07 3.62
CA THR A 111 -8.19 -0.26 2.55
C THR A 111 -7.07 0.77 2.45
N SER A 112 -5.84 0.27 2.48
CA SER A 112 -4.63 1.10 2.30
C SER A 112 -4.54 1.67 0.88
N VAL A 113 -4.88 0.90 -0.14
CA VAL A 113 -4.84 1.35 -1.54
C VAL A 113 -5.80 2.52 -1.77
N GLY A 114 -7.04 2.44 -1.26
CA GLY A 114 -8.03 3.52 -1.38
C GLY A 114 -7.55 4.83 -0.73
N THR A 115 -6.90 4.73 0.42
CA THR A 115 -6.33 5.88 1.13
C THR A 115 -5.17 6.52 0.35
N VAL A 116 -4.26 5.69 -0.20
CA VAL A 116 -3.15 6.15 -1.04
C VAL A 116 -3.67 6.89 -2.27
N VAL A 117 -4.66 6.33 -2.97
CA VAL A 117 -5.28 6.96 -4.14
C VAL A 117 -5.88 8.32 -3.79
N ALA A 118 -6.59 8.40 -2.67
CA ALA A 118 -7.30 9.62 -2.27
C ALA A 118 -6.35 10.74 -1.82
N LEU A 119 -5.28 10.41 -1.09
CA LEU A 119 -4.45 11.42 -0.43
C LEU A 119 -3.12 11.72 -1.13
N THR A 120 -2.60 10.83 -1.96
CA THR A 120 -1.30 11.08 -2.62
C THR A 120 -1.30 12.35 -3.47
N PRO A 121 -2.32 12.66 -4.31
CA PRO A 121 -2.32 13.90 -5.07
C PRO A 121 -2.32 15.15 -4.19
N VAL A 122 -3.02 15.11 -3.04
CA VAL A 122 -3.02 16.20 -2.06
C VAL A 122 -1.63 16.36 -1.43
N ALA A 123 -0.99 15.25 -1.05
CA ALA A 123 0.37 15.26 -0.52
C ALA A 123 1.39 15.83 -1.52
N VAL A 124 1.25 15.50 -2.82
CA VAL A 124 2.06 16.06 -3.91
C VAL A 124 1.89 17.57 -4.00
N GLY A 125 0.64 18.05 -4.00
CA GLY A 125 0.35 19.47 -4.06
C GLY A 125 0.88 20.25 -2.84
N ILE A 126 0.75 19.68 -1.63
CA ILE A 126 1.35 20.26 -0.41
C ILE A 126 2.88 20.34 -0.54
N ALA A 127 3.53 19.27 -1.01
CA ALA A 127 4.98 19.25 -1.21
C ALA A 127 5.43 20.35 -2.19
N GLN A 128 4.72 20.52 -3.30
CA GLN A 128 5.02 21.55 -4.29
C GLN A 128 4.86 22.97 -3.75
N GLN A 129 3.82 23.24 -2.97
CA GLN A 129 3.56 24.57 -2.43
C GLN A 129 4.46 24.93 -1.24
N THR A 130 4.87 23.94 -0.44
CA THR A 130 5.68 24.18 0.77
C THR A 130 7.16 23.95 0.56
N GLY A 131 7.59 23.43 -0.61
CA GLY A 131 8.98 23.03 -0.86
C GLY A 131 9.43 21.82 -0.04
N THR A 132 8.49 21.10 0.60
CA THR A 132 8.81 19.88 1.37
C THR A 132 9.20 18.75 0.44
N THR A 133 10.09 17.87 0.89
CA THR A 133 10.55 16.70 0.13
C THR A 133 9.37 15.82 -0.31
N LEU A 134 9.14 15.73 -1.62
CA LEU A 134 8.01 14.98 -2.19
C LEU A 134 7.95 13.52 -1.74
N PRO A 135 9.05 12.72 -1.78
CA PRO A 135 9.05 11.36 -1.27
C PRO A 135 8.62 11.23 0.19
N LEU A 136 9.02 12.16 1.05
CA LEU A 136 8.59 12.18 2.46
C LEU A 136 7.08 12.36 2.58
N MET A 137 6.51 13.33 1.86
CA MET A 137 5.06 13.60 1.91
C MET A 137 4.24 12.40 1.44
N VAL A 138 4.70 11.72 0.39
CA VAL A 138 4.08 10.50 -0.12
C VAL A 138 4.22 9.35 0.88
N ALA A 139 5.41 9.18 1.50
CA ALA A 139 5.65 8.16 2.52
C ALA A 139 4.77 8.34 3.77
N ILE A 140 4.44 9.58 4.14
CA ILE A 140 3.50 9.90 5.24
C ILE A 140 2.11 9.31 4.93
N VAL A 141 1.63 9.50 3.71
CA VAL A 141 0.33 8.94 3.27
C VAL A 141 0.36 7.42 3.30
N VAL A 142 1.40 6.81 2.73
CA VAL A 142 1.58 5.34 2.74
C VAL A 142 1.64 4.80 4.17
N GLY A 143 2.40 5.46 5.05
CA GLY A 143 2.49 5.08 6.46
C GLY A 143 1.15 5.11 7.18
N GLY A 144 0.38 6.20 7.03
CA GLY A 144 -0.96 6.33 7.59
C GLY A 144 -1.94 5.32 7.00
N ALA A 145 -1.83 5.01 5.71
CA ALA A 145 -2.63 4.00 5.05
C ALA A 145 -2.41 2.60 5.66
N PHE A 146 -1.17 2.22 5.94
CA PHE A 146 -0.86 0.95 6.61
C PHE A 146 -1.20 0.92 8.09
N PHE A 147 -1.18 2.05 8.78
CA PHE A 147 -1.73 2.13 10.15
C PHE A 147 -3.20 1.75 10.18
N GLY A 148 -4.00 2.33 9.26
CA GLY A 148 -5.41 2.02 9.16
C GLY A 148 -5.67 0.58 8.74
N ASP A 149 -4.96 0.08 7.75
CA ASP A 149 -5.06 -1.32 7.28
C ASP A 149 -4.81 -2.31 8.42
N ASN A 150 -3.79 -2.06 9.25
CA ASN A 150 -3.43 -2.88 10.40
C ASN A 150 -4.45 -2.82 11.55
N LEU A 151 -5.11 -1.68 11.80
CA LEU A 151 -6.04 -1.49 12.93
C LEU A 151 -7.52 -1.48 12.52
N SER A 152 -7.86 -1.41 11.24
CA SER A 152 -9.27 -1.42 10.81
C SER A 152 -9.97 -2.72 11.17
N PHE A 153 -11.26 -2.61 11.51
CA PHE A 153 -12.15 -3.76 11.72
C PHE A 153 -12.66 -4.36 10.41
N ILE A 154 -12.60 -3.61 9.32
CA ILE A 154 -13.20 -3.96 8.02
C ILE A 154 -12.16 -4.21 6.92
N SER A 155 -10.86 -4.11 7.25
CA SER A 155 -9.77 -4.39 6.31
C SER A 155 -9.74 -5.88 5.95
N ASP A 156 -9.49 -6.16 4.67
CA ASP A 156 -9.36 -7.52 4.14
C ASP A 156 -8.32 -8.32 4.90
N THR A 157 -7.20 -7.69 5.27
CA THR A 157 -6.12 -8.32 6.04
C THR A 157 -6.59 -8.71 7.45
N THR A 158 -7.34 -7.83 8.12
CA THR A 158 -7.96 -8.11 9.42
C THR A 158 -8.95 -9.27 9.34
N ILE A 159 -9.80 -9.27 8.33
CA ILE A 159 -10.81 -10.33 8.11
C ILE A 159 -10.10 -11.68 7.94
N VAL A 160 -9.13 -11.76 7.03
CA VAL A 160 -8.42 -13.00 6.74
C VAL A 160 -7.59 -13.47 7.94
N ALA A 161 -6.83 -12.57 8.59
CA ALA A 161 -6.03 -12.91 9.76
C ALA A 161 -6.91 -13.48 10.88
N THR A 162 -8.07 -12.89 11.15
CA THR A 162 -8.96 -13.34 12.21
C THR A 162 -9.70 -14.64 11.88
N GLN A 163 -10.16 -14.79 10.64
CA GLN A 163 -10.84 -15.99 10.18
C GLN A 163 -9.90 -17.21 10.20
N THR A 164 -8.68 -17.06 9.67
CA THR A 164 -7.70 -18.15 9.64
C THR A 164 -7.28 -18.60 11.04
N GLN A 165 -7.18 -17.66 11.99
CA GLN A 165 -6.82 -17.96 13.37
C GLN A 165 -8.01 -18.35 14.26
N GLY A 166 -9.25 -18.15 13.80
CA GLY A 166 -10.45 -18.46 14.56
C GLY A 166 -10.63 -17.56 15.79
N CYS A 167 -10.39 -16.25 15.64
CA CYS A 167 -10.63 -15.25 16.68
C CYS A 167 -11.51 -14.10 16.15
N LYS A 168 -12.03 -13.26 17.07
CA LYS A 168 -12.86 -12.11 16.69
C LYS A 168 -11.98 -10.93 16.24
N MET A 169 -12.48 -10.11 15.32
CA MET A 169 -11.79 -8.88 14.87
C MET A 169 -11.48 -7.93 16.03
N SER A 170 -12.42 -7.78 16.98
CA SER A 170 -12.22 -6.98 18.19
C SER A 170 -11.07 -7.49 19.08
N ASP A 171 -10.82 -8.80 19.09
CA ASP A 171 -9.75 -9.39 19.88
C ASP A 171 -8.38 -9.16 19.22
N LYS A 172 -8.32 -9.27 17.88
CA LYS A 172 -7.13 -8.91 17.11
C LYS A 172 -6.81 -7.42 17.27
N PHE A 173 -7.80 -6.53 17.17
CA PHE A 173 -7.62 -5.10 17.39
C PHE A 173 -6.98 -4.82 18.77
N LYS A 174 -7.50 -5.42 19.84
CA LYS A 174 -6.95 -5.26 21.19
C LYS A 174 -5.50 -5.78 21.32
N ALA A 175 -5.07 -6.72 20.52
CA ALA A 175 -3.68 -7.18 20.48
C ALA A 175 -2.81 -6.23 19.65
N ASN A 176 -3.28 -5.83 18.44
CA ASN A 176 -2.56 -4.98 17.50
C ASN A 176 -2.32 -3.57 18.02
N ILE A 177 -3.26 -2.98 18.76
CA ILE A 177 -3.14 -1.59 19.23
C ILE A 177 -1.88 -1.39 20.08
N TRP A 178 -1.44 -2.42 20.81
CA TRP A 178 -0.22 -2.38 21.61
C TRP A 178 1.07 -2.35 20.77
N LEU A 179 1.01 -2.69 19.48
CA LEU A 179 2.12 -2.62 18.54
C LEU A 179 2.01 -1.38 17.65
N ALA A 180 0.84 -1.17 17.08
CA ALA A 180 0.61 -0.10 16.11
C ALA A 180 0.58 1.30 16.74
N LEU A 181 -0.01 1.45 17.94
CA LEU A 181 -0.10 2.76 18.61
C LEU A 181 1.28 3.29 19.04
N PRO A 182 2.18 2.53 19.69
CA PRO A 182 3.53 3.01 19.96
C PRO A 182 4.32 3.36 18.69
N ALA A 183 4.15 2.59 17.60
CA ALA A 183 4.77 2.89 16.33
C ALA A 183 4.27 4.22 15.76
N SER A 184 2.95 4.44 15.77
CA SER A 184 2.37 5.69 15.27
C SER A 184 2.74 6.91 16.11
N ILE A 185 2.79 6.77 17.44
CA ILE A 185 3.23 7.85 18.33
C ILE A 185 4.68 8.22 18.07
N LEU A 186 5.57 7.22 17.94
CA LEU A 186 6.99 7.45 17.63
C LEU A 186 7.14 8.24 16.31
N VAL A 187 6.42 7.80 15.28
CA VAL A 187 6.47 8.41 13.95
C VAL A 187 5.83 9.80 13.95
N LEU A 188 4.73 9.98 14.69
CA LEU A 188 4.08 11.28 14.85
C LEU A 188 5.02 12.30 15.50
N ILE A 189 5.74 11.88 16.55
CA ILE A 189 6.76 12.72 17.19
C ILE A 189 7.86 13.07 16.18
N ALA A 190 8.34 12.11 15.39
CA ALA A 190 9.34 12.38 14.35
C ALA A 190 8.82 13.42 13.33
N TYR A 191 7.56 13.27 12.87
CA TYR A 191 6.96 14.23 11.93
C TYR A 191 6.76 15.63 12.53
N ILE A 192 6.48 15.75 13.85
CA ILE A 192 6.44 17.04 14.53
C ILE A 192 7.83 17.70 14.51
N PHE A 193 8.89 16.93 14.74
CA PHE A 193 10.25 17.49 14.71
C PHE A 193 10.72 17.84 13.29
N ILE A 194 10.46 17.00 12.30
CA ILE A 194 10.82 17.24 10.90
C ILE A 194 9.99 18.41 10.32
N GLY A 195 8.73 18.52 10.73
CA GLY A 195 7.80 19.54 10.21
C GLY A 195 8.00 20.95 10.78
N LYS A 196 8.84 21.14 11.80
CA LYS A 196 9.03 22.46 12.47
C LYS A 196 9.42 23.59 11.54
N ASP A 197 10.28 23.28 10.54
CA ASP A 197 10.85 24.25 9.62
C ASP A 197 10.06 24.37 8.31
N VAL A 198 8.95 23.64 8.18
CA VAL A 198 8.08 23.72 7.00
C VAL A 198 7.36 25.06 7.00
N GLN A 199 7.61 25.85 5.97
CA GLN A 199 6.95 27.16 5.79
C GLN A 199 5.72 27.00 4.91
N VAL A 200 4.62 27.58 5.36
CA VAL A 200 3.39 27.71 4.56
C VAL A 200 3.46 29.05 3.83
N PRO A 201 3.20 29.10 2.52
CA PRO A 201 3.09 30.34 1.78
C PRO A 201 2.04 31.26 2.42
N THR A 202 2.38 32.55 2.58
CA THR A 202 1.47 33.56 3.13
C THR A 202 0.39 33.98 2.16
N ASP A 203 0.66 33.87 0.87
CA ASP A 203 -0.24 34.28 -0.22
C ASP A 203 -1.07 33.07 -0.70
N ILE A 204 -2.02 32.64 0.13
CA ILE A 204 -3.00 31.61 -0.26
C ILE A 204 -4.00 32.25 -1.23
N VAL A 205 -3.97 31.80 -2.49
CA VAL A 205 -4.88 32.21 -3.57
C VAL A 205 -6.35 32.05 -3.15
N LEU A 206 -7.25 32.88 -3.70
CA LEU A 206 -8.68 32.82 -3.48
C LEU A 206 -9.21 31.39 -3.63
N LEU A 207 -9.85 30.89 -2.57
CA LEU A 207 -10.35 29.52 -2.52
C LEU A 207 -11.60 29.36 -3.40
N GLU A 208 -11.47 28.70 -4.54
CA GLU A 208 -12.61 28.27 -5.34
C GLU A 208 -13.20 26.98 -4.72
N TRP A 209 -13.98 27.14 -3.65
CA TRP A 209 -14.49 26.05 -2.82
C TRP A 209 -15.19 24.91 -3.58
N TYR A 210 -15.82 25.21 -4.71
CA TYR A 210 -16.50 24.21 -5.55
C TYR A 210 -15.53 23.24 -6.20
N LYS A 211 -14.27 23.62 -6.41
CA LYS A 211 -13.21 22.74 -6.93
C LYS A 211 -12.74 21.68 -5.94
N VAL A 212 -13.04 21.85 -4.66
CA VAL A 212 -12.74 20.86 -3.61
C VAL A 212 -13.75 19.70 -3.62
N ILE A 213 -14.95 19.91 -4.19
CA ILE A 213 -16.07 18.95 -4.15
C ILE A 213 -15.68 17.54 -4.61
N PRO A 214 -14.95 17.31 -5.74
CA PRO A 214 -14.62 15.96 -6.17
C PRO A 214 -13.78 15.19 -5.15
N TYR A 215 -12.77 15.84 -4.53
CA TYR A 215 -11.96 15.20 -3.48
C TYR A 215 -12.76 14.94 -2.21
N MET A 216 -13.59 15.89 -1.79
CA MET A 216 -14.47 15.69 -0.63
C MET A 216 -15.47 14.56 -0.86
N ALA A 217 -16.04 14.47 -2.06
CA ALA A 217 -16.94 13.37 -2.43
C ALA A 217 -16.20 12.01 -2.41
N VAL A 218 -15.01 11.93 -2.98
CA VAL A 218 -14.18 10.71 -2.94
C VAL A 218 -13.91 10.30 -1.49
N LEU A 219 -13.51 11.23 -0.62
CA LEU A 219 -13.21 10.94 0.79
C LEU A 219 -14.48 10.51 1.55
N ILE A 220 -15.60 11.24 1.40
CA ILE A 220 -16.85 10.93 2.10
C ILE A 220 -17.39 9.57 1.67
N LEU A 221 -17.44 9.28 0.35
CA LEU A 221 -17.94 8.01 -0.17
C LEU A 221 -17.03 6.84 0.23
N ALA A 222 -15.72 7.06 0.24
CA ALA A 222 -14.76 6.05 0.69
C ALA A 222 -14.97 5.75 2.18
N ILE A 223 -15.08 6.77 3.04
CA ILE A 223 -15.37 6.62 4.49
C ILE A 223 -16.73 5.93 4.70
N ALA A 224 -17.71 6.17 3.84
CA ALA A 224 -19.00 5.49 3.87
C ALA A 224 -18.95 4.01 3.44
N GLY A 225 -17.78 3.50 3.05
CA GLY A 225 -17.57 2.10 2.66
C GLY A 225 -18.02 1.78 1.23
N VAL A 226 -18.18 2.77 0.37
CA VAL A 226 -18.50 2.56 -1.04
C VAL A 226 -17.30 1.94 -1.75
N ASN A 227 -17.57 1.01 -2.69
CA ASN A 227 -16.51 0.35 -3.47
C ASN A 227 -15.59 1.38 -4.17
N VAL A 228 -14.28 1.19 -4.07
CA VAL A 228 -13.27 2.14 -4.56
C VAL A 228 -13.41 2.46 -6.06
N LEU A 229 -13.82 1.50 -6.89
CA LEU A 229 -14.05 1.73 -8.32
C LEU A 229 -15.20 2.70 -8.55
N VAL A 230 -16.30 2.53 -7.79
CA VAL A 230 -17.47 3.43 -7.84
C VAL A 230 -17.11 4.82 -7.33
N VAL A 231 -16.34 4.90 -6.25
CA VAL A 231 -15.84 6.16 -5.70
C VAL A 231 -15.03 6.95 -6.73
N LEU A 232 -14.10 6.28 -7.41
CA LEU A 232 -13.27 6.90 -8.46
C LEU A 232 -14.10 7.32 -9.67
N LEU A 233 -15.07 6.50 -10.11
CA LEU A 233 -15.98 6.87 -11.20
C LEU A 233 -16.79 8.11 -10.86
N ILE A 234 -17.36 8.19 -9.65
CA ILE A 234 -18.09 9.38 -9.20
C ILE A 234 -17.14 10.59 -9.13
N GLY A 235 -15.91 10.42 -8.63
CA GLY A 235 -14.89 11.46 -8.62
C GLY A 235 -14.59 12.01 -10.02
N ILE A 236 -14.41 11.12 -11.02
CA ILE A 236 -14.20 11.49 -12.42
C ILE A 236 -15.38 12.28 -12.99
N LEU A 237 -16.61 11.80 -12.75
CA LEU A 237 -17.82 12.46 -13.23
C LEU A 237 -17.99 13.86 -12.61
N LEU A 238 -17.74 14.00 -11.31
CA LEU A 238 -17.79 15.29 -10.62
C LEU A 238 -16.71 16.24 -11.11
N ALA A 239 -15.44 15.78 -11.22
CA ALA A 239 -14.36 16.60 -11.74
C ALA A 239 -14.59 17.02 -13.18
N GLY A 240 -15.07 16.11 -14.03
CA GLY A 240 -15.43 16.41 -15.41
C GLY A 240 -16.56 17.42 -15.53
N GLY A 241 -17.68 17.19 -14.79
CA GLY A 241 -18.83 18.07 -14.78
C GLY A 241 -18.50 19.49 -14.28
N ILE A 242 -17.80 19.59 -13.14
CA ILE A 242 -17.40 20.89 -12.57
C ILE A 242 -16.39 21.57 -13.48
N GLY A 243 -15.39 20.86 -14.00
CA GLY A 243 -14.38 21.43 -14.88
C GLY A 243 -14.96 22.00 -16.18
N MET A 244 -15.92 21.32 -16.79
CA MET A 244 -16.63 21.81 -17.98
C MET A 244 -17.52 23.03 -17.66
N THR A 245 -18.25 23.02 -16.55
CA THR A 245 -19.14 24.13 -16.17
C THR A 245 -18.38 25.35 -15.69
N SER A 246 -17.20 25.19 -15.08
CA SER A 246 -16.32 26.27 -14.65
C SER A 246 -15.45 26.83 -15.78
N GLY A 247 -15.49 26.23 -16.98
CA GLY A 247 -14.64 26.64 -18.11
C GLY A 247 -13.17 26.25 -17.97
N SER A 248 -12.83 25.36 -17.05
CA SER A 248 -11.44 24.89 -16.85
C SER A 248 -10.95 24.09 -18.06
N PHE A 249 -11.83 23.37 -18.75
CA PHE A 249 -11.57 22.61 -19.97
C PHE A 249 -12.87 22.27 -20.71
N ASP A 250 -12.78 21.93 -21.99
CA ASP A 250 -13.85 21.35 -22.78
C ASP A 250 -13.89 19.83 -22.69
N LEU A 251 -14.90 19.20 -23.29
CA LEU A 251 -15.07 17.73 -23.26
C LEU A 251 -13.87 17.01 -23.88
N MET A 252 -13.31 17.54 -24.99
CA MET A 252 -12.20 16.88 -25.68
C MET A 252 -10.92 16.92 -24.85
N ASN A 253 -10.63 18.04 -24.21
CA ASN A 253 -9.51 18.18 -23.28
C ASN A 253 -9.69 17.31 -22.03
N ALA A 254 -10.92 17.17 -21.51
CA ALA A 254 -11.23 16.26 -20.40
C ALA A 254 -10.92 14.80 -20.78
N LEU A 255 -11.35 14.34 -21.96
CA LEU A 255 -11.10 12.98 -22.45
C LEU A 255 -9.60 12.75 -22.71
N SER A 256 -8.90 13.74 -23.27
CA SER A 256 -7.44 13.68 -23.46
C SER A 256 -6.71 13.55 -22.13
N ALA A 257 -7.07 14.36 -21.13
CA ALA A 257 -6.49 14.29 -19.79
C ALA A 257 -6.69 12.92 -19.14
N MET A 258 -7.90 12.37 -19.24
CA MET A 258 -8.16 11.00 -18.74
C MET A 258 -7.24 9.99 -19.45
N GLY A 259 -7.09 10.07 -20.76
CA GLY A 259 -6.19 9.23 -21.54
C GLY A 259 -4.73 9.32 -21.08
N GLU A 260 -4.23 10.54 -20.89
CA GLU A 260 -2.88 10.78 -20.35
C GLU A 260 -2.72 10.19 -18.95
N GLY A 261 -3.72 10.35 -18.07
CA GLY A 261 -3.71 9.79 -16.73
C GLY A 261 -3.64 8.26 -16.73
N ILE A 262 -4.42 7.60 -17.59
CA ILE A 262 -4.39 6.14 -17.78
C ILE A 262 -3.01 5.69 -18.28
N MET A 263 -2.47 6.37 -19.29
CA MET A 263 -1.15 6.05 -19.82
C MET A 263 -0.03 6.25 -18.79
N GLY A 264 -0.15 7.24 -17.90
CA GLY A 264 0.76 7.45 -16.80
C GLY A 264 0.84 6.26 -15.81
N MET A 265 -0.19 5.41 -15.77
CA MET A 265 -0.22 4.20 -14.94
C MET A 265 0.23 2.93 -15.67
N SER A 266 0.62 3.02 -16.95
CA SER A 266 0.91 1.84 -17.80
C SER A 266 2.02 0.95 -17.25
N GLU A 267 3.10 1.53 -16.73
CA GLU A 267 4.20 0.76 -16.12
C GLU A 267 3.70 -0.10 -14.94
N LEU A 268 2.87 0.47 -14.07
CA LEU A 268 2.31 -0.20 -12.89
C LEU A 268 1.39 -1.35 -13.29
N ILE A 269 0.57 -1.12 -14.32
CA ILE A 269 -0.33 -2.14 -14.87
C ILE A 269 0.50 -3.32 -15.41
N ILE A 270 1.53 -3.06 -16.20
CA ILE A 270 2.41 -4.11 -16.77
C ILE A 270 3.11 -4.90 -15.66
N VAL A 271 3.72 -4.21 -14.69
CA VAL A 271 4.39 -4.85 -13.55
C VAL A 271 3.43 -5.74 -12.77
N THR A 272 2.22 -5.26 -12.50
CA THR A 272 1.19 -6.00 -11.75
C THR A 272 0.75 -7.27 -12.48
N LEU A 273 0.51 -7.19 -13.79
CA LEU A 273 0.16 -8.35 -14.62
C LEU A 273 1.29 -9.40 -14.64
N LEU A 274 2.53 -8.96 -14.84
CA LEU A 274 3.70 -9.84 -14.85
C LEU A 274 3.92 -10.49 -13.47
N ALA A 275 3.78 -9.74 -12.39
CA ALA A 275 3.88 -10.26 -11.02
C ALA A 275 2.83 -11.34 -10.75
N GLY A 276 1.57 -11.12 -11.16
CA GLY A 276 0.50 -12.09 -11.03
C GLY A 276 0.78 -13.41 -11.77
N GLY A 277 1.28 -13.31 -13.00
CA GLY A 277 1.69 -14.47 -13.79
C GLY A 277 2.85 -15.24 -13.16
N MET A 278 3.89 -14.55 -12.67
CA MET A 278 5.01 -15.17 -11.96
C MET A 278 4.54 -15.89 -10.69
N LEU A 279 3.67 -15.27 -9.91
CA LEU A 279 3.12 -15.87 -8.70
C LEU A 279 2.41 -17.19 -8.99
N ALA A 280 1.61 -17.27 -10.07
CA ALA A 280 0.95 -18.50 -10.46
C ALA A 280 1.94 -19.63 -10.78
N LEU A 281 3.05 -19.33 -11.46
CA LEU A 281 4.12 -20.31 -11.73
C LEU A 281 4.86 -20.72 -10.45
N ILE A 282 5.18 -19.78 -9.55
CA ILE A 282 5.82 -20.06 -8.25
C ILE A 282 4.94 -21.02 -7.44
N ARG A 283 3.63 -20.78 -7.40
CA ARG A 283 2.66 -21.68 -6.72
C ARG A 283 2.60 -23.04 -7.39
N HIS A 284 2.48 -23.07 -8.71
CA HIS A 284 2.43 -24.34 -9.46
C HIS A 284 3.68 -25.21 -9.24
N ASN A 285 4.85 -24.59 -9.14
CA ASN A 285 6.12 -25.26 -8.89
C ASN A 285 6.32 -25.65 -7.41
N GLY A 286 5.37 -25.36 -6.51
CA GLY A 286 5.49 -25.66 -5.08
C GLY A 286 6.52 -24.78 -4.36
N GLY A 287 6.86 -23.62 -4.93
CA GLY A 287 7.86 -22.71 -4.36
C GLY A 287 7.44 -22.18 -3.00
N ILE A 288 6.16 -21.86 -2.83
CA ILE A 288 5.61 -21.41 -1.53
C ILE A 288 5.65 -22.55 -0.52
N ASP A 289 5.24 -23.76 -0.90
CA ASP A 289 5.26 -24.94 -0.02
C ASP A 289 6.68 -25.30 0.43
N TYR A 290 7.66 -25.13 -0.46
CA TYR A 290 9.07 -25.31 -0.13
C TYR A 290 9.55 -24.32 0.95
N LEU A 291 9.28 -23.02 0.76
CA LEU A 291 9.62 -21.97 1.74
C LEU A 291 9.01 -22.28 3.10
N ILE A 292 7.76 -22.65 3.11
CA ILE A 292 7.01 -23.01 4.31
C ILE A 292 7.68 -24.18 5.02
N ARG A 293 8.01 -25.26 4.30
CA ARG A 293 8.67 -26.45 4.85
C ARG A 293 10.02 -26.10 5.49
N VAL A 294 10.85 -25.34 4.79
CA VAL A 294 12.18 -24.94 5.29
C VAL A 294 12.07 -24.13 6.58
N LEU A 295 11.14 -23.18 6.64
CA LEU A 295 10.97 -22.32 7.81
C LEU A 295 10.41 -23.08 9.03
N THR A 296 9.59 -24.10 8.80
CA THR A 296 8.97 -24.86 9.90
C THR A 296 9.87 -25.95 10.49
N MET A 297 10.94 -26.34 9.79
CA MET A 297 11.85 -27.41 10.24
C MET A 297 12.65 -27.07 11.53
N HIS A 298 12.89 -25.80 11.81
CA HIS A 298 13.80 -25.35 12.88
C HIS A 298 13.12 -24.52 13.97
N ILE A 299 11.86 -24.83 14.30
CA ILE A 299 11.14 -24.08 15.33
C ILE A 299 11.55 -24.55 16.73
N HIS A 300 12.13 -23.65 17.54
CA HIS A 300 12.50 -23.92 18.92
C HIS A 300 11.70 -23.03 19.88
N GLY A 301 10.71 -23.61 20.57
CA GLY A 301 9.92 -22.95 21.59
C GLY A 301 9.01 -21.81 21.09
N LYS A 302 8.29 -21.17 22.02
CA LYS A 302 7.28 -20.13 21.70
C LYS A 302 7.85 -18.92 20.95
N ARG A 303 9.07 -18.45 21.28
CA ARG A 303 9.68 -17.31 20.58
C ARG A 303 10.01 -17.65 19.13
N GLY A 304 10.61 -18.83 18.92
CA GLY A 304 10.90 -19.33 17.58
C GLY A 304 9.63 -19.48 16.74
N ALA A 305 8.56 -19.99 17.32
CA ALA A 305 7.26 -20.12 16.66
C ALA A 305 6.66 -18.76 16.24
N LYS A 306 6.73 -17.74 17.10
CA LYS A 306 6.29 -16.37 16.77
C LYS A 306 7.12 -15.77 15.63
N LEU A 307 8.46 -15.93 15.67
CA LEU A 307 9.35 -15.48 14.59
C LEU A 307 9.08 -16.23 13.28
N THR A 308 8.78 -17.53 13.34
CA THR A 308 8.42 -18.29 12.16
C THR A 308 7.12 -17.80 11.53
N ILE A 309 6.07 -17.51 12.33
CA ILE A 309 4.83 -16.93 11.83
C ILE A 309 5.11 -15.58 11.13
N ALA A 310 5.89 -14.71 11.78
CA ALA A 310 6.28 -13.42 11.22
C ALA A 310 7.03 -13.56 9.90
N LEU A 311 8.02 -14.46 9.85
CA LEU A 311 8.84 -14.69 8.66
C LEU A 311 8.05 -15.35 7.53
N LEU A 312 7.15 -16.30 7.86
CA LEU A 312 6.27 -16.95 6.87
C LEU A 312 5.41 -15.92 6.13
N VAL A 313 4.70 -15.05 6.86
CA VAL A 313 3.85 -14.06 6.21
C VAL A 313 4.66 -13.02 5.45
N THR A 314 5.81 -12.58 5.99
CA THR A 314 6.71 -11.64 5.30
C THR A 314 7.22 -12.21 3.98
N LEU A 315 7.70 -13.47 3.96
CA LEU A 315 8.18 -14.11 2.73
C LEU A 315 7.05 -14.42 1.75
N ALA A 316 5.89 -14.84 2.25
CA ALA A 316 4.72 -15.02 1.41
C ALA A 316 4.31 -13.70 0.74
N ASP A 317 4.37 -12.60 1.48
CA ASP A 317 4.03 -11.27 0.97
C ASP A 317 5.06 -10.78 -0.07
N LEU A 318 6.34 -10.97 0.18
CA LEU A 318 7.39 -10.73 -0.80
C LEU A 318 7.19 -11.54 -2.10
N CYS A 319 6.67 -12.76 -2.01
CA CYS A 319 6.38 -13.59 -3.18
C CYS A 319 5.09 -13.19 -3.89
N THR A 320 4.09 -12.72 -3.15
CA THR A 320 2.73 -12.45 -3.69
C THR A 320 2.51 -11.00 -4.05
N ALA A 321 3.30 -10.08 -3.51
CA ALA A 321 3.09 -8.63 -3.56
C ALA A 321 1.68 -8.20 -3.14
N ASN A 322 1.03 -9.01 -2.29
CA ASN A 322 -0.34 -8.79 -1.84
C ASN A 322 -0.54 -9.41 -0.45
N ASN A 323 -0.70 -8.56 0.55
CA ASN A 323 -0.82 -8.95 1.95
C ASN A 323 -2.03 -9.87 2.23
N THR A 324 -3.16 -9.64 1.58
CA THR A 324 -4.36 -10.49 1.74
C THR A 324 -4.09 -11.90 1.21
N ILE A 325 -3.47 -12.03 0.03
CA ILE A 325 -3.10 -13.34 -0.54
C ILE A 325 -2.06 -14.05 0.32
N ALA A 326 -1.07 -13.31 0.84
CA ALA A 326 -0.09 -13.86 1.76
C ALA A 326 -0.77 -14.45 3.01
N LEU A 327 -1.67 -13.70 3.62
CA LEU A 327 -2.42 -14.13 4.81
C LEU A 327 -3.29 -15.36 4.55
N VAL A 328 -4.01 -15.41 3.42
CA VAL A 328 -4.80 -16.60 3.03
C VAL A 328 -3.91 -17.82 2.87
N THR A 329 -2.72 -17.63 2.28
CA THR A 329 -1.79 -18.74 1.98
C THR A 329 -1.16 -19.32 3.24
N VAL A 330 -0.68 -18.48 4.17
CA VAL A 330 0.08 -18.94 5.35
C VAL A 330 -0.75 -18.99 6.62
N GLY A 331 -1.94 -18.41 6.63
CA GLY A 331 -2.81 -18.33 7.81
C GLY A 331 -3.12 -19.69 8.44
N PRO A 332 -3.56 -20.71 7.68
CA PRO A 332 -3.83 -22.05 8.24
C PRO A 332 -2.61 -22.66 8.94
N MET A 333 -1.42 -22.46 8.39
CA MET A 333 -0.18 -23.00 8.96
C MET A 333 0.27 -22.23 10.20
N ALA A 334 0.10 -20.90 10.19
CA ALA A 334 0.34 -20.08 11.36
C ALA A 334 -0.55 -20.54 12.53
N ARG A 335 -1.80 -20.97 12.24
CA ARG A 335 -2.70 -21.54 13.22
C ARG A 335 -2.17 -22.87 13.78
N GLU A 336 -1.70 -23.79 12.92
CA GLU A 336 -1.10 -25.05 13.35
C GLU A 336 0.12 -24.82 14.24
N ILE A 337 1.00 -23.87 13.85
CA ILE A 337 2.16 -23.47 14.65
C ILE A 337 1.70 -22.87 16.00
N ALA A 338 0.70 -21.99 15.98
CA ALA A 338 0.18 -21.37 17.19
C ALA A 338 -0.41 -22.41 18.16
N ASP A 339 -1.23 -23.34 17.66
CA ASP A 339 -1.83 -24.42 18.45
C ASP A 339 -0.73 -25.36 19.01
N LYS A 340 0.26 -25.76 18.20
CA LYS A 340 1.35 -26.66 18.62
C LYS A 340 2.24 -26.06 19.72
N TYR A 341 2.53 -24.77 19.64
CA TYR A 341 3.44 -24.09 20.57
C TYR A 341 2.71 -23.28 21.67
N GLY A 342 1.38 -23.37 21.73
CA GLY A 342 0.55 -22.70 22.74
C GLY A 342 0.62 -21.16 22.63
N ILE A 343 0.60 -20.61 21.42
CA ILE A 343 0.50 -19.17 21.16
C ILE A 343 -0.98 -18.79 21.15
N ASP A 344 -1.33 -17.68 21.81
CA ASP A 344 -2.69 -17.16 21.81
C ASP A 344 -3.13 -16.82 20.36
N LYS A 345 -4.30 -17.27 19.96
CA LYS A 345 -4.85 -17.05 18.61
C LYS A 345 -4.95 -15.58 18.24
N ARG A 346 -5.24 -14.72 19.21
CA ARG A 346 -5.30 -13.26 19.04
C ARG A 346 -3.93 -12.68 18.71
N LEU A 347 -2.89 -13.19 19.39
CA LEU A 347 -1.52 -12.78 19.10
C LEU A 347 -1.05 -13.32 17.75
N SER A 348 -1.40 -14.56 17.40
CA SER A 348 -1.09 -15.11 16.08
C SER A 348 -1.72 -14.30 14.96
N ALA A 349 -3.01 -13.94 15.08
CA ALA A 349 -3.69 -13.04 14.13
C ALA A 349 -3.02 -11.66 14.06
N SER A 350 -2.63 -11.12 15.22
CA SER A 350 -1.91 -9.86 15.32
C SER A 350 -0.55 -9.90 14.60
N LEU A 351 0.23 -10.94 14.82
CA LEU A 351 1.53 -11.12 14.19
C LEU A 351 1.41 -11.27 12.67
N LEU A 352 0.46 -12.09 12.21
CA LEU A 352 0.19 -12.26 10.78
C LEU A 352 -0.11 -10.92 10.10
N ASP A 353 -1.05 -10.17 10.65
CA ASP A 353 -1.47 -8.90 10.07
C ASP A 353 -0.40 -7.80 10.20
N THR A 354 0.25 -7.70 11.36
CA THR A 354 1.31 -6.70 11.57
C THR A 354 2.50 -6.92 10.63
N PHE A 355 2.97 -8.16 10.48
CA PHE A 355 4.10 -8.44 9.61
C PHE A 355 3.74 -8.44 8.13
N SER A 356 2.49 -8.69 7.75
CA SER A 356 2.03 -8.46 6.38
C SER A 356 1.97 -6.96 6.06
N CYS A 357 1.44 -6.13 6.95
CA CYS A 357 1.44 -4.67 6.76
C CYS A 357 2.86 -4.09 6.72
N PHE A 358 3.78 -4.59 7.56
CA PHE A 358 5.19 -4.24 7.52
C PHE A 358 5.82 -4.60 6.18
N ALA A 359 5.70 -5.87 5.75
CA ALA A 359 6.28 -6.36 4.52
C ALA A 359 5.73 -5.61 3.30
N GLN A 360 4.40 -5.58 3.15
CA GLN A 360 3.73 -4.91 2.05
C GLN A 360 4.06 -3.40 1.99
N GLY A 361 4.20 -2.75 3.16
CA GLY A 361 4.60 -1.36 3.26
C GLY A 361 6.04 -1.08 2.82
N MET A 362 6.88 -2.11 2.71
CA MET A 362 8.28 -2.01 2.31
C MET A 362 8.57 -2.59 0.91
N ILE A 363 7.58 -3.25 0.28
CA ILE A 363 7.77 -3.89 -1.03
C ILE A 363 7.66 -2.86 -2.15
N PRO A 364 8.72 -2.55 -2.92
CA PRO A 364 8.70 -1.52 -3.96
C PRO A 364 7.77 -1.84 -5.14
N TYR A 365 7.42 -3.11 -5.32
CA TYR A 365 6.48 -3.60 -6.33
C TYR A 365 5.10 -3.95 -5.74
N GLY A 366 4.84 -3.57 -4.49
CA GLY A 366 3.53 -3.69 -3.85
C GLY A 366 2.55 -2.64 -4.36
N ALA A 367 1.25 -2.96 -4.37
CA ALA A 367 0.22 -2.10 -4.94
C ALA A 367 0.23 -0.68 -4.37
N GLN A 368 0.41 -0.52 -3.06
CA GLN A 368 0.38 0.77 -2.39
C GLN A 368 1.55 1.67 -2.80
N LEU A 369 2.77 1.12 -2.82
CA LEU A 369 3.97 1.88 -3.21
C LEU A 369 3.98 2.19 -4.71
N LEU A 370 3.57 1.24 -5.55
CA LEU A 370 3.41 1.48 -6.98
C LEU A 370 2.39 2.60 -7.23
N MET A 371 1.21 2.52 -6.59
CA MET A 371 0.16 3.54 -6.74
C MET A 371 0.65 4.92 -6.28
N ALA A 372 1.26 5.00 -5.10
CA ALA A 372 1.81 6.23 -4.55
C ALA A 372 2.86 6.85 -5.48
N ALA A 373 3.78 6.02 -5.97
CA ALA A 373 4.85 6.42 -6.89
C ALA A 373 4.29 6.93 -8.22
N GLY A 374 3.33 6.21 -8.83
CA GLY A 374 2.70 6.60 -10.09
C GLY A 374 1.92 7.91 -9.99
N LEU A 375 1.14 8.11 -8.93
CA LEU A 375 0.40 9.35 -8.69
C LEU A 375 1.31 10.54 -8.41
N ALA A 376 2.49 10.30 -7.81
CA ALA A 376 3.47 11.32 -7.50
C ALA A 376 4.52 11.54 -8.63
N ALA A 377 4.50 10.72 -9.67
CA ALA A 377 5.50 10.69 -10.75
C ALA A 377 6.95 10.56 -10.22
N ILE A 378 7.15 9.71 -9.22
CA ILE A 378 8.46 9.35 -8.64
C ILE A 378 8.61 7.83 -8.60
N THR A 379 9.77 7.31 -8.16
CA THR A 379 9.91 5.87 -8.02
C THR A 379 9.49 5.36 -6.66
N PRO A 380 9.08 4.07 -6.55
CA PRO A 380 8.91 3.43 -5.26
C PRO A 380 10.15 3.50 -4.37
N PHE A 381 11.36 3.46 -4.96
CA PHE A 381 12.63 3.51 -4.22
C PHE A 381 12.89 4.86 -3.56
N ASP A 382 12.45 5.96 -4.20
CA ASP A 382 12.55 7.31 -3.61
C ASP A 382 11.74 7.39 -2.31
N ILE A 383 10.60 6.70 -2.25
CA ILE A 383 9.70 6.68 -1.09
C ILE A 383 10.26 5.83 0.05
N MET A 384 10.95 4.71 -0.27
CA MET A 384 11.36 3.68 0.70
C MET A 384 12.18 4.24 1.87
N GLY A 385 13.06 5.23 1.63
CA GLY A 385 13.88 5.85 2.67
C GLY A 385 13.09 6.62 3.73
N TYR A 386 11.82 6.94 3.46
CA TYR A 386 10.95 7.76 4.32
C TYR A 386 9.77 6.97 4.91
N LEU A 387 9.71 5.66 4.72
CA LEU A 387 8.62 4.79 5.21
C LEU A 387 8.73 4.54 6.72
N TYR A 388 8.77 5.61 7.50
CA TYR A 388 9.02 5.54 8.94
C TYR A 388 8.00 4.69 9.69
N TYR A 389 6.70 4.73 9.29
CA TYR A 389 5.70 3.94 10.01
C TYR A 389 5.83 2.44 9.78
N PRO A 390 5.94 1.91 8.56
CA PRO A 390 6.21 0.49 8.36
C PRO A 390 7.47 0.02 9.06
N MET A 391 8.57 0.79 9.00
CA MET A 391 9.82 0.48 9.69
C MET A 391 9.64 0.42 11.22
N ALA A 392 8.99 1.42 11.81
CA ALA A 392 8.73 1.48 13.24
C ALA A 392 7.81 0.32 13.69
N LEU A 393 6.77 0.01 12.90
CA LEU A 393 5.86 -1.09 13.16
C LEU A 393 6.60 -2.43 13.19
N GLY A 394 7.41 -2.71 12.17
CA GLY A 394 8.23 -3.94 12.09
C GLY A 394 9.22 -4.05 13.25
N ALA A 395 9.91 -2.96 13.59
CA ALA A 395 10.86 -2.93 14.71
C ALA A 395 10.16 -3.18 16.06
N ILE A 396 9.04 -2.50 16.33
CA ILE A 396 8.27 -2.67 17.57
C ILE A 396 7.68 -4.08 17.65
N ALA A 397 7.20 -4.63 16.56
CA ALA A 397 6.66 -6.00 16.52
C ALA A 397 7.75 -7.04 16.79
N LEU A 398 8.95 -6.88 16.21
CA LEU A 398 10.11 -7.74 16.50
C LEU A 398 10.52 -7.64 17.98
N LEU A 399 10.67 -6.43 18.52
CA LEU A 399 10.94 -6.21 19.94
C LEU A 399 9.86 -6.84 20.82
N GLY A 400 8.58 -6.73 20.40
CA GLY A 400 7.46 -7.38 21.07
C GLY A 400 7.62 -8.90 21.19
N ILE A 401 8.11 -9.58 20.15
CA ILE A 401 8.40 -11.01 20.18
C ILE A 401 9.53 -11.32 21.19
N PHE A 402 10.64 -10.55 21.17
CA PHE A 402 11.78 -10.77 22.04
C PHE A 402 11.47 -10.50 23.52
N PHE A 403 10.74 -9.40 23.81
CA PHE A 403 10.40 -8.98 25.18
C PHE A 403 9.07 -9.54 25.69
N ARG A 404 8.41 -10.43 24.93
CA ARG A 404 7.09 -11.02 25.26
C ARG A 404 6.02 -9.94 25.48
N TYR A 405 5.98 -8.97 24.60
CA TYR A 405 4.98 -7.91 24.66
C TYR A 405 3.95 -8.08 23.52
N PRO A 406 2.67 -7.81 23.74
CA PRO A 406 2.05 -7.50 25.03
C PRO A 406 1.93 -8.74 25.94
N ARG A 407 2.32 -8.60 27.21
CA ARG A 407 2.39 -9.71 28.18
C ARG A 407 1.07 -10.47 28.36
N LYS A 408 -0.06 -9.78 28.14
CA LYS A 408 -1.41 -10.33 28.26
C LYS A 408 -1.69 -11.48 27.29
N TYR A 409 -1.01 -11.51 26.14
CA TYR A 409 -1.22 -12.50 25.06
C TYR A 409 0.03 -13.36 24.81
N SER A 410 1.10 -13.17 25.55
CA SER A 410 2.44 -13.73 25.28
C SER A 410 2.72 -15.06 25.99
#